data_9d56bb2c12612b5ed0c2007023e86ffc
#
_entry.id   9d56bb2c12612b5ed0c2007023e86ffc
#
_cell.length_a   1.000
_cell.length_b   1.000
_cell.length_c   1.000
_cell.angle_alpha   90.00
_cell.angle_beta   90.00
_cell.angle_gamma   90.00
#
_symmetry.space_group_name_H-M   'P 1'
#
loop_
_entity.id
_entity.type
_entity.pdbx_description
1 polymer ?
#
loop_
_entity_poly.entity_id
_entity_poly.type
_entity_poly.pdbx_seq_one_letter_code
_entity_poly.pdbx_strand_id
1 'polypeptide(L)'
;DGKWIPIELKYTTKKCIKTINDEVYVLKEQGAKDQGCYNYLKDIMRIEEFRDKSNNFIEGYTIKITSEMSYLKPPTKVNCTYAEFSIEDGSIKTGCMNWATNTGKGTMRGMEAPIVLTGMYPINWKEYSKVDDTKSGTFMYLVNIISKKN
;
A
#
# COMPACT_ATOMS: atom_id res chain seq x y z
N ASP A 1 -9.86 18.29 -24.57
CA ASP A 1 -9.75 16.88 -24.18
C ASP A 1 -8.59 16.74 -23.20
N GLY A 2 -8.94 16.56 -21.91
CA GLY A 2 -7.95 16.47 -20.82
C GLY A 2 -7.20 15.14 -20.85
N LYS A 3 -5.91 15.18 -20.48
CA LYS A 3 -5.08 14.00 -20.20
C LYS A 3 -5.22 13.66 -18.72
N TRP A 4 -5.23 12.35 -18.37
CA TRP A 4 -5.45 11.87 -17.01
C TRP A 4 -4.20 11.21 -16.40
N ILE A 5 -3.90 11.62 -15.18
CA ILE A 5 -2.87 11.02 -14.33
C ILE A 5 -3.53 10.73 -12.97
N PRO A 6 -4.20 9.58 -12.78
CA PRO A 6 -4.77 9.20 -11.50
C PRO A 6 -3.68 8.94 -10.46
N ILE A 7 -3.90 9.45 -9.24
CA ILE A 7 -2.99 9.25 -8.10
C ILE A 7 -3.81 8.76 -6.91
N GLU A 8 -3.43 7.62 -6.35
CA GLU A 8 -3.95 7.09 -5.09
C GLU A 8 -2.89 7.23 -4.01
N LEU A 9 -3.23 7.93 -2.93
CA LEU A 9 -2.33 8.15 -1.80
C LEU A 9 -2.87 7.46 -0.55
N LYS A 10 -2.04 6.64 0.10
CA LYS A 10 -2.30 6.02 1.39
C LYS A 10 -1.28 6.46 2.42
N TYR A 11 -1.76 6.81 3.58
CA TYR A 11 -0.94 7.19 4.72
C TYR A 11 -1.31 6.33 5.94
N THR A 12 -0.34 5.64 6.51
CA THR A 12 -0.57 4.75 7.67
C THR A 12 0.53 4.97 8.69
N THR A 13 0.18 5.30 9.92
CA THR A 13 1.16 5.62 10.96
C THR A 13 1.07 4.73 12.18
N LYS A 14 2.20 4.56 12.85
CA LYS A 14 2.28 4.20 14.27
C LYS A 14 1.94 5.41 15.13
N LYS A 15 1.46 5.14 16.33
CA LYS A 15 1.30 6.21 17.33
C LYS A 15 2.65 6.89 17.57
N CYS A 16 2.69 8.18 17.35
CA CYS A 16 3.86 9.02 17.63
C CYS A 16 3.39 10.38 18.16
N ILE A 17 4.01 10.85 19.22
CA ILE A 17 3.77 12.19 19.76
C ILE A 17 5.11 12.90 19.78
N LYS A 18 5.21 14.02 19.08
CA LYS A 18 6.43 14.82 18.97
C LYS A 18 6.13 16.30 19.13
N THR A 19 7.04 17.00 19.78
CA THR A 19 7.04 18.45 19.83
C THR A 19 8.18 18.97 18.93
N ILE A 20 7.84 19.76 17.94
CA ILE A 20 8.77 20.36 16.98
C ILE A 20 8.46 21.86 16.94
N ASN A 21 9.45 22.71 17.26
CA ASN A 21 9.29 24.17 17.32
C ASN A 21 8.08 24.60 18.19
N ASP A 22 7.96 24.01 19.39
CA ASP A 22 6.89 24.23 20.36
C ASP A 22 5.47 23.79 19.90
N GLU A 23 5.36 23.17 18.74
CA GLU A 23 4.13 22.57 18.23
C GLU A 23 4.08 21.07 18.50
N VAL A 24 2.95 20.58 19.04
CA VAL A 24 2.73 19.16 19.36
C VAL A 24 2.06 18.44 18.20
N TYR A 25 2.77 17.48 17.61
CA TYR A 25 2.26 16.60 16.56
C TYR A 25 1.83 15.27 17.17
N VAL A 26 0.57 14.87 16.94
CA VAL A 26 0.01 13.62 17.41
C VAL A 26 -0.40 12.78 16.21
N LEU A 27 0.36 11.71 15.95
CA LEU A 27 0.01 10.70 14.96
C LEU A 27 -0.69 9.53 15.67
N LYS A 28 -1.86 9.17 15.18
CA LYS A 28 -2.64 8.04 15.71
C LYS A 28 -2.10 6.72 15.14
N GLU A 29 -2.16 5.66 15.92
CA GLU A 29 -1.95 4.33 15.40
C GLU A 29 -3.11 3.93 14.50
N GLN A 30 -2.76 3.51 13.29
CA GLN A 30 -3.71 2.99 12.31
C GLN A 30 -3.42 1.50 12.16
N GLY A 31 -4.32 0.68 12.70
CA GLY A 31 -4.22 -0.77 12.69
C GLY A 31 -4.58 -1.42 11.34
N ALA A 32 -4.73 -2.75 11.37
CA ALA A 32 -5.16 -3.56 10.23
C ALA A 32 -4.17 -3.56 9.05
N LYS A 33 -2.94 -4.03 9.31
CA LYS A 33 -1.91 -4.22 8.28
C LYS A 33 -2.39 -5.07 7.10
N ASP A 34 -3.13 -6.13 7.37
CA ASP A 34 -3.74 -7.03 6.39
C ASP A 34 -4.65 -6.27 5.41
N GLN A 35 -5.59 -5.49 5.92
CA GLN A 35 -6.46 -4.63 5.12
C GLN A 35 -5.67 -3.52 4.41
N GLY A 36 -4.63 -2.99 5.05
CA GLY A 36 -3.76 -1.97 4.46
C GLY A 36 -2.96 -2.48 3.27
N CYS A 37 -2.54 -3.75 3.28
CA CYS A 37 -1.89 -4.41 2.15
C CYS A 37 -2.89 -4.64 1.00
N TYR A 38 -4.05 -5.22 1.30
CA TYR A 38 -5.11 -5.43 0.32
C TYR A 38 -5.52 -4.11 -0.37
N ASN A 39 -5.78 -3.07 0.41
CA ASN A 39 -6.22 -1.78 -0.13
C ASN A 39 -5.17 -1.12 -1.03
N TYR A 40 -3.88 -1.27 -0.72
CA TYR A 40 -2.81 -0.76 -1.59
C TYR A 40 -2.82 -1.43 -2.96
N LEU A 41 -2.93 -2.75 -3.00
CA LEU A 41 -2.99 -3.50 -4.26
C LEU A 41 -4.30 -3.28 -5.01
N LYS A 42 -5.41 -3.08 -4.29
CA LYS A 42 -6.69 -2.69 -4.88
C LYS A 42 -6.60 -1.34 -5.59
N ASP A 43 -5.84 -0.39 -5.06
CA ASP A 43 -5.63 0.90 -5.71
C ASP A 43 -4.84 0.75 -7.02
N ILE A 44 -3.82 -0.13 -7.07
CA ILE A 44 -3.13 -0.47 -8.33
C ILE A 44 -4.14 -1.04 -9.35
N MET A 45 -4.95 -2.03 -8.94
CA MET A 45 -5.97 -2.64 -9.80
C MET A 45 -6.96 -1.60 -10.33
N ARG A 46 -7.44 -0.69 -9.48
CA ARG A 46 -8.35 0.40 -9.90
C ARG A 46 -7.73 1.33 -10.93
N ILE A 47 -6.45 1.65 -10.81
CA ILE A 47 -5.75 2.47 -11.80
C ILE A 47 -5.53 1.69 -13.09
N GLU A 48 -5.25 0.38 -13.04
CA GLU A 48 -5.22 -0.47 -14.24
C GLU A 48 -6.58 -0.49 -14.97
N GLU A 49 -7.68 -0.66 -14.21
CA GLU A 49 -9.03 -0.62 -14.77
C GLU A 49 -9.36 0.74 -15.39
N PHE A 50 -8.95 1.84 -14.76
CA PHE A 50 -9.13 3.19 -15.30
C PHE A 50 -8.31 3.38 -16.57
N ARG A 51 -7.05 2.93 -16.60
CA ARG A 51 -6.19 2.92 -17.80
C ARG A 51 -6.87 2.22 -18.95
N ASP A 52 -7.44 1.04 -18.71
CA ASP A 52 -8.02 0.20 -19.74
C ASP A 52 -9.36 0.75 -20.29
N LYS A 53 -10.00 1.63 -19.55
CA LYS A 53 -11.28 2.30 -19.95
C LYS A 53 -11.08 3.72 -20.49
N SER A 54 -9.89 4.32 -20.35
CA SER A 54 -9.65 5.73 -20.68
C SER A 54 -8.68 5.89 -21.84
N ASN A 55 -9.14 6.49 -22.93
CA ASN A 55 -8.28 6.83 -24.08
C ASN A 55 -7.25 7.94 -23.74
N ASN A 56 -7.53 8.73 -22.71
CA ASN A 56 -6.72 9.89 -22.33
C ASN A 56 -5.77 9.60 -21.14
N PHE A 57 -5.63 8.34 -20.75
CA PHE A 57 -4.72 7.93 -19.71
C PHE A 57 -3.25 8.14 -20.14
N ILE A 58 -2.46 8.79 -19.31
CA ILE A 58 -1.01 8.96 -19.50
C ILE A 58 -0.25 7.93 -18.69
N GLU A 59 -0.35 8.02 -17.39
CA GLU A 59 0.21 7.12 -16.39
C GLU A 59 -0.57 7.28 -15.08
N GLY A 60 -0.42 6.36 -14.16
CA GLY A 60 -1.04 6.43 -12.84
C GLY A 60 -0.06 6.11 -11.73
N TYR A 61 -0.36 6.55 -10.52
CA TYR A 61 0.50 6.38 -9.36
C TYR A 61 -0.27 5.84 -8.17
N THR A 62 0.29 4.81 -7.53
CA THR A 62 -0.09 4.46 -6.16
C THR A 62 1.06 4.82 -5.24
N ILE A 63 0.77 5.56 -4.19
CA ILE A 63 1.75 6.03 -3.23
C ILE A 63 1.30 5.59 -1.83
N LYS A 64 2.19 4.93 -1.09
CA LYS A 64 1.97 4.63 0.32
C LYS A 64 3.10 5.21 1.15
N ILE A 65 2.73 5.97 2.21
CA ILE A 65 3.67 6.47 3.22
C ILE A 65 3.33 5.79 4.54
N THR A 66 4.35 5.31 5.26
CA THR A 66 4.13 4.65 6.54
C THR A 66 5.29 4.84 7.51
N SER A 67 5.00 4.92 8.80
CA SER A 67 5.97 4.70 9.88
C SER A 67 5.83 3.32 10.53
N GLU A 68 4.94 2.45 9.99
CA GLU A 68 4.76 1.07 10.45
C GLU A 68 5.70 0.13 9.68
N MET A 69 6.88 -0.13 10.26
CA MET A 69 7.94 -0.93 9.63
C MET A 69 7.56 -2.39 9.37
N SER A 70 6.46 -2.88 9.92
CA SER A 70 6.01 -4.25 9.65
C SER A 70 5.56 -4.45 8.21
N TYR A 71 5.15 -3.39 7.50
CA TYR A 71 4.79 -3.47 6.07
C TYR A 71 5.96 -3.92 5.19
N LEU A 72 7.19 -3.56 5.57
CA LEU A 72 8.41 -3.86 4.81
C LEU A 72 8.88 -5.31 5.00
N LYS A 73 8.33 -6.01 5.99
CA LYS A 73 8.78 -7.35 6.37
C LYS A 73 7.81 -8.41 5.88
N PRO A 74 8.31 -9.58 5.45
CA PRO A 74 7.47 -10.70 5.10
C PRO A 74 6.58 -11.12 6.29
N PRO A 75 5.42 -11.71 6.04
CA PRO A 75 4.60 -12.31 7.07
C PRO A 75 5.36 -13.41 7.81
N THR A 76 5.32 -13.38 9.14
CA THR A 76 6.04 -14.35 9.99
C THR A 76 5.18 -15.54 10.39
N LYS A 77 3.84 -15.44 10.29
CA LYS A 77 2.92 -16.53 10.66
C LYS A 77 2.80 -17.52 9.51
N VAL A 78 2.91 -18.82 9.81
CA VAL A 78 2.80 -19.93 8.83
C VAL A 78 1.49 -19.86 8.03
N ASN A 79 0.37 -19.53 8.68
CA ASN A 79 -0.95 -19.40 8.06
C ASN A 79 -1.40 -17.93 8.01
N CYS A 80 -0.55 -17.07 7.44
CA CYS A 80 -0.85 -15.65 7.33
C CYS A 80 -2.03 -15.43 6.37
N THR A 81 -3.09 -14.78 6.89
CA THR A 81 -4.34 -14.57 6.14
C THR A 81 -4.18 -13.67 4.92
N TYR A 82 -3.20 -12.78 4.92
CA TYR A 82 -2.93 -11.81 3.85
C TYR A 82 -1.59 -12.05 3.13
N ALA A 83 -1.06 -13.28 3.17
CA ALA A 83 0.27 -13.57 2.62
C ALA A 83 0.43 -13.15 1.16
N GLU A 84 -0.57 -13.41 0.31
CA GLU A 84 -0.54 -13.01 -1.10
C GLU A 84 -0.59 -11.49 -1.28
N PHE A 85 -1.25 -10.77 -0.38
CA PHE A 85 -1.33 -9.31 -0.40
C PHE A 85 -0.16 -8.60 0.27
N SER A 86 0.75 -9.32 0.94
CA SER A 86 1.89 -8.69 1.61
C SER A 86 2.71 -7.83 0.66
N ILE A 87 3.05 -6.63 1.09
CA ILE A 87 3.85 -5.67 0.32
C ILE A 87 5.25 -5.52 0.93
N GLU A 88 5.84 -6.65 1.32
CA GLU A 88 7.22 -6.71 1.83
C GLU A 88 8.23 -6.22 0.80
N ASP A 89 9.28 -5.59 1.30
CA ASP A 89 10.34 -5.03 0.47
C ASP A 89 11.03 -6.10 -0.40
N GLY A 90 11.29 -5.78 -1.65
CA GLY A 90 11.90 -6.69 -2.62
C GLY A 90 10.94 -7.69 -3.27
N SER A 91 9.65 -7.74 -2.88
CA SER A 91 8.67 -8.61 -3.55
C SER A 91 8.18 -8.03 -4.87
N ILE A 92 7.54 -8.88 -5.69
CA ILE A 92 6.86 -8.45 -6.93
C ILE A 92 5.40 -8.88 -6.82
N LYS A 93 4.48 -7.97 -7.12
CA LYS A 93 3.03 -8.23 -7.14
C LYS A 93 2.51 -8.27 -8.57
N THR A 94 1.82 -9.35 -8.90
CA THR A 94 1.23 -9.61 -10.22
C THR A 94 0.20 -10.74 -10.13
N GLY A 95 -0.67 -10.84 -11.12
CA GLY A 95 -1.66 -11.93 -11.21
C GLY A 95 -2.77 -11.86 -10.18
N CYS A 96 -3.40 -12.99 -9.92
CA CYS A 96 -4.53 -13.12 -9.02
C CYS A 96 -4.06 -13.42 -7.59
N MET A 97 -4.50 -12.62 -6.64
CA MET A 97 -4.19 -12.73 -5.22
C MET A 97 -5.48 -12.83 -4.40
N ASN A 98 -5.49 -13.73 -3.42
CA ASN A 98 -6.65 -14.05 -2.60
C ASN A 98 -6.32 -13.98 -1.11
N TRP A 99 -7.34 -13.79 -0.29
CA TRP A 99 -7.26 -14.08 1.13
C TRP A 99 -7.03 -15.59 1.35
N ALA A 100 -6.27 -15.94 2.36
CA ALA A 100 -6.18 -17.34 2.77
C ALA A 100 -7.54 -17.85 3.23
N THR A 101 -7.81 -19.15 3.03
CA THR A 101 -9.09 -19.79 3.33
C THR A 101 -9.52 -19.70 4.79
N ASN A 102 -8.56 -19.53 5.70
CA ASN A 102 -8.79 -19.36 7.14
C ASN A 102 -9.05 -17.90 7.56
N THR A 103 -9.23 -16.97 6.61
CA THR A 103 -9.45 -15.55 6.93
C THR A 103 -10.85 -15.32 7.49
N GLY A 104 -10.92 -14.64 8.63
CA GLY A 104 -12.20 -14.32 9.26
C GLY A 104 -13.02 -13.30 8.45
N LYS A 105 -14.35 -13.49 8.44
CA LYS A 105 -15.30 -12.61 7.71
C LYS A 105 -15.17 -11.14 8.11
N GLY A 106 -14.83 -10.83 9.36
CA GLY A 106 -14.65 -9.47 9.84
C GLY A 106 -13.45 -8.77 9.18
N THR A 107 -12.34 -9.50 8.95
CA THR A 107 -11.15 -8.99 8.24
C THR A 107 -11.45 -8.67 6.78
N MET A 108 -12.20 -9.55 6.11
CA MET A 108 -12.50 -9.42 4.68
C MET A 108 -13.68 -8.48 4.37
N ARG A 109 -14.41 -8.01 5.36
CA ARG A 109 -15.64 -7.26 5.15
C ARG A 109 -15.45 -6.07 4.18
N GLY A 110 -16.12 -6.14 3.02
CA GLY A 110 -15.99 -5.18 1.92
C GLY A 110 -14.70 -5.31 1.09
N MET A 111 -13.95 -6.41 1.32
CA MET A 111 -12.67 -6.73 0.67
C MET A 111 -12.59 -8.22 0.27
N GLU A 112 -13.74 -8.84 0.03
CA GLU A 112 -13.86 -10.27 -0.24
C GLU A 112 -13.33 -10.65 -1.64
N ALA A 113 -13.38 -9.70 -2.57
CA ALA A 113 -12.97 -9.94 -3.95
C ALA A 113 -11.46 -10.16 -4.08
N PRO A 114 -11.01 -11.04 -4.98
CA PRO A 114 -9.60 -11.17 -5.30
C PRO A 114 -9.06 -9.87 -5.92
N ILE A 115 -7.77 -9.63 -5.76
CA ILE A 115 -7.05 -8.60 -6.51
C ILE A 115 -6.40 -9.26 -7.72
N VAL A 116 -6.68 -8.74 -8.91
CA VAL A 116 -6.10 -9.23 -10.17
C VAL A 116 -5.31 -8.10 -10.82
N LEU A 117 -4.00 -8.23 -10.83
CA LEU A 117 -3.10 -7.28 -11.46
C LEU A 117 -2.64 -7.81 -12.82
N THR A 118 -2.74 -6.98 -13.85
CA THR A 118 -2.30 -7.30 -15.22
C THR A 118 -0.83 -6.95 -15.46
N GLY A 119 -0.28 -6.03 -14.69
CA GLY A 119 1.13 -5.66 -14.69
C GLY A 119 1.96 -6.39 -13.64
N MET A 120 3.25 -6.08 -13.62
CA MET A 120 4.21 -6.52 -12.61
C MET A 120 4.69 -5.31 -11.81
N TYR A 121 4.48 -5.34 -10.50
CA TYR A 121 4.74 -4.21 -9.62
C TYR A 121 5.78 -4.58 -8.56
N PRO A 122 7.03 -4.14 -8.73
CA PRO A 122 8.07 -4.34 -7.72
C PRO A 122 7.73 -3.51 -6.48
N ILE A 123 7.90 -4.10 -5.33
CA ILE A 123 7.71 -3.45 -4.03
C ILE A 123 9.08 -3.02 -3.52
N ASN A 124 9.38 -1.75 -3.70
CA ASN A 124 10.67 -1.15 -3.33
C ASN A 124 10.42 0.02 -2.38
N TRP A 125 10.54 -0.24 -1.09
CA TRP A 125 10.41 0.78 -0.07
C TRP A 125 11.64 1.67 0.00
N LYS A 126 11.43 2.96 0.21
CA LYS A 126 12.50 3.94 0.39
C LYS A 126 12.23 4.80 1.60
N GLU A 127 13.27 5.28 2.26
CA GLU A 127 13.14 6.26 3.32
C GLU A 127 12.60 7.58 2.76
N TYR A 128 11.57 8.11 3.41
CA TYR A 128 10.96 9.39 3.09
C TYR A 128 11.49 10.49 3.99
N SER A 129 11.41 10.26 5.31
CA SER A 129 11.89 11.21 6.31
C SER A 129 12.16 10.52 7.64
N LYS A 130 12.99 11.16 8.45
CA LYS A 130 13.31 10.72 9.79
C LYS A 130 13.13 11.88 10.74
N VAL A 131 12.13 11.81 11.63
CA VAL A 131 11.85 12.85 12.63
C VAL A 131 12.61 12.61 13.93
N ASP A 132 13.00 11.35 14.20
CA ASP A 132 13.90 10.95 15.30
C ASP A 132 14.47 9.56 15.08
N ASP A 133 15.35 9.10 16.01
CA ASP A 133 16.01 7.79 15.93
C ASP A 133 15.14 6.61 16.40
N THR A 134 13.86 6.84 16.73
CA THR A 134 12.94 5.76 17.06
C THR A 134 12.38 5.08 15.81
N LYS A 135 11.94 3.82 15.97
CA LYS A 135 11.31 3.07 14.85
C LYS A 135 10.03 3.74 14.34
N SER A 136 9.30 4.45 15.18
CA SER A 136 8.10 5.18 14.79
C SER A 136 8.38 6.56 14.23
N GLY A 137 9.60 7.07 14.39
CA GLY A 137 10.06 8.34 13.86
C GLY A 137 10.60 8.28 12.43
N THR A 138 10.79 7.09 11.88
CA THR A 138 11.21 6.89 10.48
C THR A 138 9.99 6.64 9.61
N PHE A 139 9.87 7.41 8.53
CA PHE A 139 8.81 7.25 7.54
C PHE A 139 9.39 6.66 6.26
N MET A 140 8.71 5.66 5.74
CA MET A 140 9.04 5.00 4.48
C MET A 140 7.96 5.30 3.45
N TYR A 141 8.33 5.31 2.17
CA TYR A 141 7.37 5.39 1.08
C TYR A 141 7.56 4.28 0.06
N LEU A 142 6.47 3.92 -0.58
CA LEU A 142 6.40 2.99 -1.69
C LEU A 142 5.63 3.67 -2.82
N VAL A 143 6.16 3.60 -4.04
CA VAL A 143 5.49 4.11 -5.23
C VAL A 143 5.48 3.02 -6.30
N ASN A 144 4.31 2.74 -6.86
CA ASN A 144 4.20 1.99 -8.10
C ASN A 144 3.61 2.88 -9.19
N ILE A 145 4.16 2.76 -10.40
CA ILE A 145 3.74 3.49 -11.58
C ILE A 145 2.99 2.53 -12.49
N ILE A 146 1.80 2.91 -12.90
CA ILE A 146 0.98 2.19 -13.86
C ILE A 146 1.12 2.90 -15.20
N SER A 147 1.86 2.30 -16.12
CA SER A 147 2.12 2.86 -17.44
C SER A 147 0.95 2.61 -18.40
N LYS A 148 0.84 3.48 -19.41
CA LYS A 148 -0.04 3.27 -20.55
C LYS A 148 0.31 1.93 -21.23
N LYS A 149 -0.69 1.18 -21.67
CA LYS A 149 -0.45 0.03 -22.55
C LYS A 149 -0.01 0.53 -23.94
N ASN A 150 1.07 -0.03 -24.46
CA ASN A 150 1.52 0.18 -25.85
C ASN A 150 0.54 -0.44 -26.84
#